data_0f04e1f1ca2092885402ceea86cddb7d
#
_entry.id   0f04e1f1ca2092885402ceea86cddb7d
#
_cell.length_a   1.000
_cell.length_b   1.000
_cell.length_c   1.000
_cell.angle_alpha   90.00
_cell.angle_beta   90.00
_cell.angle_gamma   90.00
#
_symmetry.space_group_name_H-M   'P 1'
#
loop_
_entity.id
_entity.type
_entity.pdbx_description
1 polymer ?
#
loop_
_entity_poly.entity_id
_entity_poly.type
_entity_poly.pdbx_seq_one_letter_code
_entity_poly.pdbx_strand_id
1 'polypeptide(L)'
;AIDNAVVNDIKPDTLDNFIDLNINKVYEYMLENNLLHNFSNNKQRQTERSYYDWSRGRVIANYFKKAMSIIFNVEEKNIKTIGLDNLDNPSSFSKAPTADFEIKTKKNRVFRIEFQCGFQGVNDIKEHKVLEASRVYKNNKIRSLIIHVDLFNGCVAFVDISNIDVENINWEYRQQFEGKKVFHINEKYFIWNLSEKPPTLESILANI
;
A
#
# COMPACT_ATOMS: atom_id res chain seq x y z
N ALA A 1 -0.69 -14.41 13.11
CA ALA A 1 -2.13 -14.60 12.94
C ALA A 1 -2.55 -14.52 11.46
N ILE A 2 -2.18 -13.46 10.74
CA ILE A 2 -2.58 -13.27 9.33
C ILE A 2 -2.04 -14.37 8.42
N ASP A 3 -0.81 -14.83 8.67
CA ASP A 3 -0.16 -15.87 7.87
C ASP A 3 -0.93 -17.21 7.86
N ASN A 4 -1.64 -17.53 8.93
CA ASN A 4 -2.45 -18.77 9.00
C ASN A 4 -3.75 -18.66 8.18
N ALA A 5 -4.25 -17.45 7.92
CA ALA A 5 -5.47 -17.22 7.16
C ALA A 5 -5.24 -17.02 5.66
N VAL A 6 -3.99 -16.81 5.26
CA VAL A 6 -3.62 -16.51 3.88
C VAL A 6 -3.34 -17.80 3.11
N VAL A 7 -3.77 -17.87 1.84
CA VAL A 7 -3.47 -19.00 0.96
C VAL A 7 -1.96 -19.14 0.71
N ASN A 8 -1.47 -20.37 0.63
CA ASN A 8 -0.02 -20.64 0.56
C ASN A 8 0.67 -20.00 -0.66
N ASP A 9 -0.03 -19.90 -1.78
CA ASP A 9 0.52 -19.37 -3.03
C ASP A 9 1.06 -17.94 -2.93
N ILE A 10 0.59 -17.16 -1.94
CA ILE A 10 1.00 -15.75 -1.76
C ILE A 10 1.85 -15.52 -0.51
N LYS A 11 2.16 -16.58 0.25
CA LYS A 11 3.04 -16.46 1.42
C LYS A 11 4.49 -16.27 1.01
N PRO A 12 5.30 -15.59 1.85
CA PRO A 12 6.75 -15.63 1.74
C PRO A 12 7.23 -17.09 1.84
N ASP A 13 8.37 -17.41 1.23
CA ASP A 13 8.91 -18.75 1.23
C ASP A 13 9.21 -19.24 2.65
N THR A 14 9.76 -18.39 3.50
CA THR A 14 9.86 -18.61 4.94
C THR A 14 9.55 -17.32 5.70
N LEU A 15 8.75 -17.46 6.77
CA LEU A 15 8.36 -16.30 7.58
C LEU A 15 9.56 -15.70 8.33
N ASP A 16 10.47 -16.56 8.84
CA ASP A 16 11.63 -16.10 9.58
C ASP A 16 12.57 -15.25 8.71
N ASN A 17 12.86 -15.72 7.49
CA ASN A 17 13.66 -14.94 6.54
C ASN A 17 12.96 -13.64 6.12
N PHE A 18 11.64 -13.69 5.96
CA PHE A 18 10.85 -12.47 5.66
C PHE A 18 10.95 -11.45 6.80
N ILE A 19 10.82 -11.89 8.05
CA ILE A 19 10.95 -11.04 9.25
C ILE A 19 12.36 -10.45 9.31
N ASP A 20 13.39 -11.27 9.15
CA ASP A 20 14.78 -10.81 9.18
C ASP A 20 15.04 -9.72 8.15
N LEU A 21 14.65 -9.94 6.89
CA LEU A 21 14.88 -8.99 5.79
C LEU A 21 14.05 -7.71 5.88
N ASN A 22 12.82 -7.79 6.41
CA ASN A 22 11.89 -6.66 6.36
C ASN A 22 11.75 -5.89 7.68
N ILE A 23 12.22 -6.46 8.79
CA ILE A 23 12.16 -5.84 10.11
C ILE A 23 13.58 -5.63 10.64
N ASN A 24 14.35 -6.71 10.89
CA ASN A 24 15.62 -6.63 11.58
C ASN A 24 16.65 -5.86 10.75
N LYS A 25 16.93 -6.27 9.54
CA LYS A 25 17.88 -5.61 8.64
C LYS A 25 17.47 -4.19 8.25
N VAL A 26 16.17 -3.94 8.16
CA VAL A 26 15.67 -2.58 7.93
C VAL A 26 15.94 -1.69 9.12
N TYR A 27 15.72 -2.17 10.34
CA TYR A 27 16.01 -1.40 11.54
C TYR A 27 17.51 -1.14 11.71
N GLU A 28 18.35 -2.16 11.51
CA GLU A 28 19.81 -2.04 11.51
C GLU A 28 20.28 -0.98 10.50
N TYR A 29 19.79 -1.06 9.26
CA TYR A 29 20.09 -0.08 8.22
C TYR A 29 19.68 1.36 8.60
N MET A 30 18.52 1.52 9.24
CA MET A 30 18.06 2.82 9.73
C MET A 30 18.97 3.41 10.81
N LEU A 31 19.49 2.55 11.71
CA LEU A 31 20.44 2.95 12.74
C LEU A 31 21.80 3.35 12.13
N GLU A 32 22.36 2.49 11.28
CA GLU A 32 23.66 2.70 10.64
C GLU A 32 23.71 3.99 9.80
N ASN A 33 22.61 4.32 9.14
CA ASN A 33 22.51 5.52 8.31
C ASN A 33 21.89 6.72 9.02
N ASN A 34 21.68 6.64 10.34
CA ASN A 34 21.10 7.71 11.17
C ASN A 34 19.76 8.26 10.61
N LEU A 35 18.89 7.38 10.09
CA LEU A 35 17.63 7.78 9.44
C LEU A 35 16.45 7.93 10.41
N LEU A 36 16.55 7.42 11.64
CA LEU A 36 15.45 7.46 12.61
C LEU A 36 15.03 8.89 12.97
N HIS A 37 15.96 9.87 12.91
CA HIS A 37 15.64 11.27 13.18
C HIS A 37 14.65 11.86 12.14
N ASN A 38 14.57 11.33 10.92
CA ASN A 38 13.61 11.78 9.89
C ASN A 38 12.14 11.54 10.29
N PHE A 39 11.90 10.71 11.30
CA PHE A 39 10.57 10.48 11.85
C PHE A 39 10.19 11.51 12.93
N SER A 40 11.15 12.27 13.47
CA SER A 40 10.92 13.27 14.52
C SER A 40 10.26 14.58 14.04
N ASN A 41 10.26 14.84 12.73
CA ASN A 41 9.73 16.07 12.14
C ASN A 41 8.20 16.13 12.05
N ASN A 42 7.50 15.13 12.55
CA ASN A 42 6.05 15.15 12.58
C ASN A 42 5.57 15.78 13.90
N LYS A 43 5.24 17.08 13.87
CA LYS A 43 4.88 17.91 15.04
C LYS A 43 3.76 17.33 15.94
N GLN A 44 3.05 16.30 15.49
CA GLN A 44 1.89 15.72 16.19
C GLN A 44 2.12 14.28 16.68
N ARG A 45 3.24 13.63 16.32
CA ARG A 45 3.50 12.23 16.69
C ARG A 45 4.89 12.06 17.26
N GLN A 46 5.02 11.14 18.23
CA GLN A 46 6.32 10.68 18.71
C GLN A 46 7.08 9.97 17.59
N THR A 47 8.39 10.07 17.59
CA THR A 47 9.30 9.47 16.61
C THR A 47 9.07 7.96 16.46
N GLU A 48 8.97 7.27 17.59
CA GLU A 48 8.75 5.83 17.67
C GLU A 48 7.44 5.42 17.03
N ARG A 49 6.38 6.17 17.29
CA ARG A 49 5.07 5.93 16.68
C ARG A 49 5.10 6.14 15.17
N SER A 50 5.81 7.18 14.72
CA SER A 50 5.96 7.47 13.30
C SER A 50 6.75 6.39 12.56
N TYR A 51 7.84 5.88 13.20
CA TYR A 51 8.62 4.76 12.69
C TYR A 51 7.78 3.49 12.63
N TYR A 52 7.07 3.16 13.71
CA TYR A 52 6.20 1.98 13.78
C TYR A 52 5.14 1.97 12.67
N ASP A 53 4.44 3.09 12.48
CA ASP A 53 3.39 3.19 11.46
C ASP A 53 3.96 3.02 10.04
N TRP A 54 5.13 3.59 9.76
CA TRP A 54 5.85 3.43 8.50
C TRP A 54 6.31 1.98 8.30
N SER A 55 7.02 1.42 9.29
CA SER A 55 7.56 0.05 9.23
C SER A 55 6.44 -0.97 9.03
N ARG A 56 5.34 -0.85 9.77
CA ARG A 56 4.17 -1.71 9.63
C ARG A 56 3.61 -1.66 8.20
N GLY A 57 3.42 -0.47 7.64
CA GLY A 57 2.92 -0.31 6.27
C GLY A 57 3.85 -0.99 5.26
N ARG A 58 5.16 -0.75 5.37
CA ARG A 58 6.18 -1.35 4.53
C ARG A 58 6.20 -2.88 4.62
N VAL A 59 6.19 -3.43 5.84
CA VAL A 59 6.22 -4.88 6.07
C VAL A 59 5.00 -5.55 5.43
N ILE A 60 3.81 -5.00 5.63
CA ILE A 60 2.59 -5.55 5.07
C ILE A 60 2.60 -5.45 3.54
N ALA A 61 2.98 -4.31 2.97
CA ALA A 61 3.06 -4.14 1.53
C ALA A 61 4.06 -5.13 0.89
N ASN A 62 5.23 -5.34 1.52
CA ASN A 62 6.21 -6.34 1.07
C ASN A 62 5.71 -7.77 1.22
N TYR A 63 4.95 -8.09 2.26
CA TYR A 63 4.35 -9.43 2.43
C TYR A 63 3.46 -9.80 1.23
N PHE A 64 2.72 -8.83 0.70
CA PHE A 64 1.81 -9.05 -0.42
C PHE A 64 2.43 -8.86 -1.81
N LYS A 65 3.75 -8.67 -1.94
CA LYS A 65 4.42 -8.58 -3.26
C LYS A 65 4.17 -9.81 -4.11
N LYS A 66 4.18 -11.02 -3.52
CA LYS A 66 3.90 -12.26 -4.23
C LYS A 66 2.47 -12.30 -4.78
N ALA A 67 1.49 -11.84 -4.00
CA ALA A 67 0.12 -11.68 -4.48
C ALA A 67 0.04 -10.71 -5.67
N MET A 68 0.70 -9.55 -5.56
CA MET A 68 0.76 -8.57 -6.66
C MET A 68 1.41 -9.14 -7.90
N SER A 69 2.49 -9.95 -7.77
CA SER A 69 3.12 -10.60 -8.92
C SER A 69 2.17 -11.51 -9.68
N ILE A 70 1.31 -12.25 -8.95
CA ILE A 70 0.27 -13.12 -9.52
C ILE A 70 -0.81 -12.26 -10.20
N ILE A 71 -1.36 -11.27 -9.49
CA ILE A 71 -2.44 -10.38 -9.98
C ILE A 71 -2.02 -9.69 -11.28
N PHE A 72 -0.83 -9.10 -11.32
CA PHE A 72 -0.33 -8.33 -12.46
C PHE A 72 0.39 -9.19 -13.51
N ASN A 73 0.57 -10.48 -13.24
CA ASN A 73 1.31 -11.43 -14.08
C ASN A 73 2.71 -10.91 -14.44
N VAL A 74 3.47 -10.52 -13.42
CA VAL A 74 4.86 -10.05 -13.51
C VAL A 74 5.73 -10.75 -12.48
N GLU A 75 7.05 -10.77 -12.67
CA GLU A 75 7.97 -11.23 -11.64
C GLU A 75 8.06 -10.20 -10.50
N GLU A 76 8.26 -10.65 -9.26
CA GLU A 76 8.34 -9.76 -8.09
C GLU A 76 9.43 -8.69 -8.21
N LYS A 77 10.56 -8.98 -8.87
CA LYS A 77 11.63 -8.01 -9.16
C LYS A 77 11.18 -6.83 -10.03
N ASN A 78 10.07 -6.98 -10.77
CA ASN A 78 9.48 -5.94 -11.61
C ASN A 78 8.44 -5.08 -10.85
N ILE A 79 8.18 -5.39 -9.57
CA ILE A 79 7.39 -4.56 -8.67
C ILE A 79 8.37 -3.58 -8.00
N LYS A 80 8.46 -2.39 -8.56
CA LYS A 80 9.40 -1.36 -8.10
C LYS A 80 8.80 -0.61 -6.92
N THR A 81 9.53 -0.54 -5.81
CA THR A 81 9.20 0.40 -4.74
C THR A 81 9.46 1.82 -5.24
N ILE A 82 8.50 2.71 -5.05
CA ILE A 82 8.61 4.13 -5.41
C ILE A 82 8.36 4.98 -4.17
N GLY A 83 8.78 6.24 -4.23
CA GLY A 83 8.70 7.14 -3.09
C GLY A 83 10.09 7.43 -2.50
N LEU A 84 10.18 8.53 -1.79
CA LEU A 84 11.42 8.98 -1.17
C LEU A 84 11.69 8.29 0.17
N ASP A 85 10.77 7.48 0.64
CA ASP A 85 10.87 6.66 1.85
C ASP A 85 11.29 5.21 1.56
N ASN A 86 11.74 4.93 0.33
CA ASN A 86 12.45 3.70 0.04
C ASN A 86 13.89 3.77 0.63
N LEU A 87 14.53 2.62 0.81
CA LEU A 87 15.86 2.52 1.41
C LEU A 87 17.02 2.55 0.40
N ASP A 88 16.73 2.78 -0.89
CA ASP A 88 17.75 2.72 -1.93
C ASP A 88 18.72 3.89 -1.89
N ASN A 89 18.27 5.04 -1.34
CA ASN A 89 19.10 6.22 -1.17
C ASN A 89 18.85 6.89 0.19
N PRO A 90 19.68 6.62 1.20
CA PRO A 90 19.55 7.19 2.55
C PRO A 90 19.53 8.71 2.58
N SER A 91 20.29 9.36 1.71
CA SER A 91 20.42 10.83 1.72
C SER A 91 19.15 11.56 1.25
N SER A 92 18.28 10.88 0.50
CA SER A 92 17.00 11.42 0.04
C SER A 92 15.79 10.88 0.81
N PHE A 93 16.02 10.08 1.86
CA PHE A 93 14.94 9.48 2.63
C PHE A 93 14.02 10.55 3.24
N SER A 94 12.77 10.56 2.81
CA SER A 94 11.73 11.43 3.34
C SER A 94 10.34 10.81 3.15
N LYS A 95 9.40 11.17 4.01
CA LYS A 95 8.00 10.75 3.84
C LYS A 95 7.30 11.63 2.81
N ALA A 96 7.11 11.11 1.62
CA ALA A 96 6.32 11.77 0.58
C ALA A 96 4.97 11.06 0.39
N PRO A 97 3.91 11.76 0.00
CA PRO A 97 2.60 11.15 -0.29
C PRO A 97 2.58 10.47 -1.68
N THR A 98 3.55 9.62 -1.96
CA THR A 98 3.63 8.81 -3.18
C THR A 98 3.01 7.44 -2.95
N ALA A 99 2.62 6.74 -4.03
CA ALA A 99 2.23 5.34 -3.96
C ALA A 99 3.42 4.45 -3.55
N ASP A 100 3.13 3.25 -3.05
CA ASP A 100 4.17 2.34 -2.55
C ASP A 100 4.94 1.66 -3.68
N PHE A 101 4.26 1.30 -4.77
CA PHE A 101 4.85 0.56 -5.88
C PHE A 101 4.47 1.11 -7.25
N GLU A 102 5.35 0.85 -8.21
CA GLU A 102 5.07 0.97 -9.64
C GLU A 102 5.26 -0.39 -10.31
N ILE A 103 4.27 -0.81 -11.11
CA ILE A 103 4.25 -2.09 -11.79
C ILE A 103 4.04 -1.85 -13.28
N LYS A 104 4.97 -2.34 -14.10
CA LYS A 104 4.83 -2.37 -15.55
C LYS A 104 4.41 -3.77 -15.99
N THR A 105 3.24 -3.89 -16.58
CA THR A 105 2.70 -5.18 -17.07
C THR A 105 3.38 -5.61 -18.38
N LYS A 106 3.23 -6.89 -18.74
CA LYS A 106 3.70 -7.43 -20.04
C LYS A 106 3.08 -6.71 -21.25
N LYS A 107 1.91 -6.09 -21.08
CA LYS A 107 1.24 -5.27 -22.10
C LYS A 107 1.71 -3.80 -22.09
N ASN A 108 2.83 -3.49 -21.48
CA ASN A 108 3.40 -2.15 -21.33
C ASN A 108 2.48 -1.13 -20.61
N ARG A 109 1.43 -1.57 -19.91
CA ARG A 109 0.63 -0.69 -19.04
C ARG A 109 1.37 -0.49 -17.73
N VAL A 110 1.44 0.76 -17.27
CA VAL A 110 2.03 1.12 -15.98
C VAL A 110 0.93 1.42 -14.98
N PHE A 111 1.05 0.85 -13.78
CA PHE A 111 0.17 1.10 -12.65
C PHE A 111 0.98 1.56 -11.45
N ARG A 112 0.44 2.49 -10.69
CA ARG A 112 0.90 2.80 -9.33
C ARG A 112 -0.02 2.10 -8.34
N ILE A 113 0.58 1.49 -7.34
CA ILE A 113 -0.14 0.74 -6.32
C ILE A 113 0.11 1.40 -4.97
N GLU A 114 -0.98 1.77 -4.34
CA GLU A 114 -1.01 2.13 -2.92
C GLU A 114 -1.54 0.92 -2.15
N PHE A 115 -0.72 0.37 -1.26
CA PHE A 115 -1.12 -0.74 -0.41
C PHE A 115 -1.51 -0.22 0.97
N GLN A 116 -2.71 -0.52 1.43
CA GLN A 116 -3.15 -0.08 2.75
C GLN A 116 -3.96 -1.14 3.47
N CYS A 117 -4.08 -1.00 4.79
CA CYS A 117 -4.83 -1.91 5.63
C CYS A 117 -5.82 -1.16 6.50
N GLY A 118 -6.98 -1.76 6.67
CA GLY A 118 -7.98 -1.43 7.67
C GLY A 118 -8.15 -2.54 8.70
N PHE A 119 -8.98 -2.28 9.70
CA PHE A 119 -9.35 -3.26 10.71
C PHE A 119 -10.75 -2.95 11.23
N GLN A 120 -11.60 -3.97 11.33
CA GLN A 120 -12.96 -3.88 11.85
C GLN A 120 -13.81 -2.76 11.19
N GLY A 121 -13.86 -2.76 9.85
CA GLY A 121 -14.70 -1.82 9.10
C GLY A 121 -14.13 -0.40 8.95
N VAL A 122 -12.91 -0.13 9.44
CA VAL A 122 -12.20 1.12 9.14
C VAL A 122 -11.49 0.99 7.80
N ASN A 123 -12.28 1.12 6.74
CA ASN A 123 -11.85 0.91 5.35
C ASN A 123 -11.95 2.24 4.58
N ASP A 124 -11.06 3.17 4.92
CA ASP A 124 -11.13 4.54 4.44
C ASP A 124 -9.92 4.93 3.57
N ILE A 125 -10.17 5.71 2.52
CA ILE A 125 -9.13 6.28 1.64
C ILE A 125 -8.99 7.78 1.92
N LYS A 126 -7.77 8.24 2.15
CA LYS A 126 -7.47 9.64 2.45
C LYS A 126 -7.51 10.50 1.19
N GLU A 127 -8.11 11.70 1.30
CA GLU A 127 -8.25 12.68 0.22
C GLU A 127 -6.95 12.93 -0.55
N HIS A 128 -5.84 13.16 0.14
CA HIS A 128 -4.56 13.48 -0.50
C HIS A 128 -4.03 12.36 -1.41
N LYS A 129 -4.39 11.07 -1.16
CA LYS A 129 -4.04 9.95 -2.03
C LYS A 129 -4.82 10.00 -3.35
N VAL A 130 -6.10 10.34 -3.28
CA VAL A 130 -6.96 10.52 -4.46
C VAL A 130 -6.49 11.71 -5.30
N LEU A 131 -6.19 12.83 -4.66
CA LEU A 131 -5.69 14.03 -5.36
C LEU A 131 -4.36 13.78 -6.06
N GLU A 132 -3.42 13.07 -5.40
CA GLU A 132 -2.14 12.70 -6.01
C GLU A 132 -2.33 11.75 -7.20
N ALA A 133 -3.17 10.72 -7.05
CA ALA A 133 -3.48 9.78 -8.13
C ALA A 133 -4.12 10.48 -9.34
N SER A 134 -5.07 11.38 -9.11
CA SER A 134 -5.71 12.18 -10.16
C SER A 134 -4.69 13.06 -10.89
N ARG A 135 -3.77 13.71 -10.16
CA ARG A 135 -2.68 14.51 -10.72
C ARG A 135 -1.77 13.67 -11.61
N VAL A 136 -1.35 12.49 -11.13
CA VAL A 136 -0.50 11.56 -11.89
C VAL A 136 -1.20 11.10 -13.16
N TYR A 137 -2.48 10.74 -13.07
CA TYR A 137 -3.25 10.31 -14.21
C TYR A 137 -3.44 11.43 -15.26
N LYS A 138 -3.73 12.64 -14.84
CA LYS A 138 -3.85 13.80 -15.75
C LYS A 138 -2.57 14.05 -16.53
N ASN A 139 -1.41 13.99 -15.85
CA ASN A 139 -0.12 14.34 -16.44
C ASN A 139 0.50 13.19 -17.23
N ASN A 140 0.42 11.96 -16.75
CA ASN A 140 1.21 10.82 -17.25
C ASN A 140 0.35 9.68 -17.81
N LYS A 141 -0.98 9.73 -17.65
CA LYS A 141 -1.92 8.64 -17.98
C LYS A 141 -1.63 7.32 -17.23
N ILE A 142 -0.95 7.40 -16.07
CA ILE A 142 -0.66 6.26 -15.21
C ILE A 142 -1.83 6.06 -14.25
N ARG A 143 -2.43 4.88 -14.27
CA ARG A 143 -3.50 4.51 -13.34
C ARG A 143 -2.94 4.20 -11.96
N SER A 144 -3.65 4.62 -10.94
CA SER A 144 -3.32 4.35 -9.54
C SER A 144 -4.44 3.50 -8.91
N LEU A 145 -4.05 2.32 -8.42
CA LEU A 145 -4.95 1.39 -7.75
C LEU A 145 -4.61 1.34 -6.26
N ILE A 146 -5.63 1.41 -5.43
CA ILE A 146 -5.50 1.03 -4.02
C ILE A 146 -5.82 -0.46 -3.90
N ILE A 147 -4.91 -1.19 -3.22
CA ILE A 147 -5.16 -2.54 -2.70
C ILE A 147 -5.34 -2.39 -1.20
N HIS A 148 -6.57 -2.52 -0.73
CA HIS A 148 -6.93 -2.34 0.68
C HIS A 148 -7.32 -3.68 1.31
N VAL A 149 -6.60 -4.07 2.35
CA VAL A 149 -6.86 -5.31 3.09
C VAL A 149 -7.54 -5.00 4.42
N ASP A 150 -8.73 -5.54 4.64
CA ASP A 150 -9.30 -5.60 5.98
C ASP A 150 -8.65 -6.77 6.75
N LEU A 151 -7.78 -6.43 7.69
CA LEU A 151 -7.02 -7.41 8.47
C LEU A 151 -7.88 -8.19 9.48
N PHE A 152 -9.15 -7.80 9.67
CA PHE A 152 -10.06 -8.48 10.57
C PHE A 152 -10.69 -9.73 9.92
N ASN A 153 -11.13 -9.59 8.66
CA ASN A 153 -11.87 -10.62 7.93
C ASN A 153 -11.13 -11.17 6.71
N GLY A 154 -9.97 -10.59 6.35
CA GLY A 154 -9.18 -10.98 5.18
C GLY A 154 -9.75 -10.56 3.84
N CYS A 155 -10.80 -9.74 3.82
CA CYS A 155 -11.35 -9.21 2.58
C CYS A 155 -10.45 -8.13 1.97
N VAL A 156 -10.33 -8.13 0.64
CA VAL A 156 -9.45 -7.22 -0.10
C VAL A 156 -10.26 -6.45 -1.12
N ALA A 157 -10.20 -5.12 -1.01
CA ALA A 157 -10.79 -4.21 -1.97
C ALA A 157 -9.75 -3.71 -2.97
N PHE A 158 -10.21 -3.51 -4.21
CA PHE A 158 -9.45 -2.85 -5.27
C PHE A 158 -10.20 -1.60 -5.71
N VAL A 159 -9.54 -0.44 -5.64
CA VAL A 159 -10.16 0.84 -5.99
C VAL A 159 -9.26 1.60 -6.96
N ASP A 160 -9.76 1.88 -8.16
CA ASP A 160 -9.07 2.81 -9.07
C ASP A 160 -9.35 4.25 -8.64
N ILE A 161 -8.32 4.88 -8.11
CA ILE A 161 -8.41 6.27 -7.62
C ILE A 161 -7.90 7.31 -8.62
N SER A 162 -7.58 6.88 -9.86
CA SER A 162 -6.99 7.77 -10.87
C SER A 162 -7.97 8.77 -11.43
N ASN A 163 -9.23 8.36 -11.58
CA ASN A 163 -10.26 9.14 -12.28
C ASN A 163 -11.55 9.26 -11.44
N ILE A 164 -11.41 9.25 -10.13
CA ILE A 164 -12.52 9.49 -9.22
C ILE A 164 -12.96 10.96 -9.37
N ASP A 165 -14.25 11.18 -9.49
CA ASP A 165 -14.81 12.52 -9.43
C ASP A 165 -14.78 13.05 -7.99
N VAL A 166 -13.72 13.79 -7.69
CA VAL A 166 -13.42 14.29 -6.34
C VAL A 166 -14.50 15.23 -5.82
N GLU A 167 -15.24 15.91 -6.72
CA GLU A 167 -16.30 16.86 -6.34
C GLU A 167 -17.58 16.15 -5.88
N ASN A 168 -17.80 14.93 -6.37
CA ASN A 168 -18.97 14.12 -6.03
C ASN A 168 -18.72 13.04 -4.98
N ILE A 169 -17.51 13.01 -4.36
CA ILE A 169 -17.24 12.11 -3.23
C ILE A 169 -17.87 12.66 -1.96
N ASN A 170 -18.56 11.79 -1.21
CA ASN A 170 -18.96 12.10 0.14
C ASN A 170 -17.77 12.00 1.09
N TRP A 171 -17.09 13.12 1.29
CA TRP A 171 -15.94 13.21 2.19
C TRP A 171 -16.38 13.29 3.65
N GLU A 172 -15.80 12.43 4.48
CA GLU A 172 -15.98 12.44 5.94
C GLU A 172 -14.69 12.82 6.65
N TYR A 173 -14.82 13.46 7.82
CA TYR A 173 -13.70 13.75 8.71
C TYR A 173 -13.57 12.63 9.73
N ARG A 174 -12.43 11.95 9.79
CA ARG A 174 -12.16 10.89 10.76
C ARG A 174 -11.13 11.34 11.78
N GLN A 175 -11.50 11.37 13.06
CA GLN A 175 -10.57 11.70 14.15
C GLN A 175 -9.42 10.69 14.26
N GLN A 176 -9.67 9.40 13.96
CA GLN A 176 -8.64 8.36 13.91
C GLN A 176 -7.54 8.65 12.89
N PHE A 177 -7.80 9.51 11.92
CA PHE A 177 -6.84 10.01 10.92
C PHE A 177 -6.48 11.48 11.15
N GLU A 178 -6.46 11.94 12.41
CA GLU A 178 -6.07 13.31 12.78
C GLU A 178 -6.96 14.38 12.12
N GLY A 179 -8.26 14.10 12.00
CA GLY A 179 -9.21 15.02 11.37
C GLY A 179 -9.06 15.16 9.85
N LYS A 180 -8.34 14.24 9.19
CA LYS A 180 -8.21 14.24 7.73
C LYS A 180 -9.50 13.80 7.07
N LYS A 181 -9.73 14.37 5.88
CA LYS A 181 -10.82 13.95 5.01
C LYS A 181 -10.52 12.57 4.42
N VAL A 182 -11.51 11.72 4.45
CA VAL A 182 -11.48 10.36 3.88
C VAL A 182 -12.81 10.07 3.20
N PHE A 183 -12.83 9.06 2.32
CA PHE A 183 -14.07 8.41 1.93
C PHE A 183 -14.02 6.91 2.27
N HIS A 184 -15.17 6.36 2.61
CA HIS A 184 -15.32 4.96 2.94
C HIS A 184 -15.34 4.11 1.66
N ILE A 185 -14.57 3.00 1.66
CA ILE A 185 -14.57 2.04 0.55
C ILE A 185 -15.90 1.28 0.55
N ASN A 186 -16.63 1.37 -0.55
CA ASN A 186 -17.89 0.65 -0.72
C ASN A 186 -17.65 -0.87 -0.76
N GLU A 187 -18.56 -1.64 -0.18
CA GLU A 187 -18.48 -3.10 -0.10
C GLU A 187 -18.30 -3.78 -1.48
N LYS A 188 -18.85 -3.22 -2.55
CA LYS A 188 -18.71 -3.74 -3.91
C LYS A 188 -17.26 -3.87 -4.41
N TYR A 189 -16.32 -3.12 -3.81
CA TYR A 189 -14.91 -3.17 -4.17
C TYR A 189 -14.16 -4.31 -3.50
N PHE A 190 -14.74 -4.98 -2.48
CA PHE A 190 -14.15 -6.13 -1.79
C PHE A 190 -14.43 -7.40 -2.58
N ILE A 191 -13.62 -7.66 -3.60
CA ILE A 191 -13.83 -8.73 -4.58
C ILE A 191 -12.89 -9.92 -4.40
N TRP A 192 -12.07 -9.94 -3.38
CA TRP A 192 -11.16 -11.04 -3.07
C TRP A 192 -11.09 -11.28 -1.56
N ASN A 193 -10.80 -12.54 -1.17
CA ASN A 193 -10.48 -12.91 0.21
C ASN A 193 -9.10 -13.59 0.24
N LEU A 194 -8.29 -13.27 1.26
CA LEU A 194 -6.92 -13.79 1.41
C LEU A 194 -6.83 -15.31 1.52
N SER A 195 -7.92 -15.99 1.86
CA SER A 195 -8.02 -17.47 1.89
C SER A 195 -8.17 -18.09 0.50
N GLU A 196 -8.35 -17.27 -0.54
CA GLU A 196 -8.58 -17.68 -1.91
C GLU A 196 -7.41 -17.30 -2.82
N LYS A 197 -7.35 -17.92 -4.02
CA LYS A 197 -6.36 -17.50 -5.02
C LYS A 197 -6.58 -16.06 -5.45
N PRO A 198 -5.50 -15.28 -5.64
CA PRO A 198 -5.62 -13.91 -6.13
C PRO A 198 -6.37 -13.82 -7.47
N PRO A 199 -7.22 -12.81 -7.65
CA PRO A 199 -7.87 -12.54 -8.94
C PRO A 199 -6.83 -12.09 -9.99
N THR A 200 -7.19 -12.16 -11.26
CA THR A 200 -6.36 -11.57 -12.32
C THR A 200 -6.59 -10.06 -12.43
N LEU A 201 -5.62 -9.32 -12.96
CA LEU A 201 -5.77 -7.88 -13.22
C LEU A 201 -6.99 -7.59 -14.12
N GLU A 202 -7.20 -8.41 -15.14
CA GLU A 202 -8.35 -8.27 -16.04
C GLU A 202 -9.68 -8.41 -15.29
N SER A 203 -9.78 -9.40 -14.41
CA SER A 203 -10.98 -9.57 -13.56
C SER A 203 -11.19 -8.37 -12.64
N ILE A 204 -10.15 -7.86 -12.01
CA ILE A 204 -10.23 -6.66 -11.17
C ILE A 204 -10.74 -5.48 -11.98
N LEU A 205 -10.12 -5.19 -13.13
CA LEU A 205 -10.46 -4.04 -13.97
C LEU A 205 -11.87 -4.09 -14.57
N ALA A 206 -12.47 -5.27 -14.63
CA ALA A 206 -13.86 -5.43 -15.05
C ALA A 206 -14.88 -5.09 -13.95
N ASN A 207 -14.45 -5.06 -12.68
CA ASN A 207 -15.31 -4.83 -11.51
C ASN A 207 -15.15 -3.43 -10.86
N ILE A 208 -14.20 -2.60 -11.34
CA ILE A 208 -13.90 -1.28 -10.76
C ILE A 208 -14.00 -0.14 -11.76
#